data_c440af859886a042deff8a2c5703d224
#
_entry.id   c440af859886a042deff8a2c5703d224
#
_cell.length_a   1.000
_cell.length_b   1.000
_cell.length_c   1.000
_cell.angle_alpha   90.00
_cell.angle_beta   90.00
_cell.angle_gamma   90.00
#
_symmetry.space_group_name_H-M   'P 1'
#
loop_
_entity.id
_entity.type
_entity.pdbx_description
1 polymer ?
#
loop_
_entity_poly.entity_id
_entity_poly.type
_entity_poly.pdbx_seq_one_letter_code
_entity_poly.pdbx_strand_id
1 'polypeptide(L)'
;LKSFGHNRAHYAIGLAGLICALPLFFEVAVVLLISVAFSMARHTGTNLVKLVIPLFAGVAAAAAFLLPGPAPMLLASQMHADFGWMILIGLCAAIPGMIIAGPLWGNFISRYVELHIPDDITEPHLGEGKMPSFGFSLSLILLPLVLVGLKTIAARFVPVGSSAYEWFEFIGHPFTAILVACLVAIYGLAMRQGMPKDRVMEICGAALQPAGIILLVIGAGGVFKQVLVDSGVGPALGEALTGMGLP
;
A
#
# COMPACT_ATOMS: atom_id res chain seq x y z
N LEU A 1 -6.54 17.09 8.20
CA LEU A 1 -7.63 16.74 9.13
C LEU A 1 -8.45 17.95 9.55
N LYS A 2 -7.86 19.12 9.84
CA LYS A 2 -8.60 20.35 10.16
C LYS A 2 -9.57 20.80 9.07
N SER A 3 -9.34 20.42 7.81
CA SER A 3 -10.18 20.81 6.66
C SER A 3 -11.40 19.92 6.44
N PHE A 4 -11.42 18.68 6.96
CA PHE A 4 -12.50 17.71 6.68
C PHE A 4 -13.68 17.75 7.67
N GLY A 5 -13.52 18.42 8.81
CA GLY A 5 -14.56 18.49 9.85
C GLY A 5 -14.75 17.17 10.62
N HIS A 6 -15.30 17.25 11.84
CA HIS A 6 -15.47 16.12 12.76
C HIS A 6 -16.29 14.95 12.16
N ASN A 7 -17.30 15.27 11.34
CA ASN A 7 -18.19 14.26 10.75
C ASN A 7 -17.61 13.47 9.57
N ARG A 8 -16.44 13.86 9.03
CA ARG A 8 -15.81 13.21 7.87
C ARG A 8 -14.45 12.59 8.18
N ALA A 9 -14.08 12.54 9.44
CA ALA A 9 -12.79 11.99 9.89
C ALA A 9 -12.57 10.53 9.44
N HIS A 10 -13.62 9.72 9.37
CA HIS A 10 -13.58 8.34 8.93
C HIS A 10 -13.29 8.19 7.41
N TYR A 11 -13.72 9.13 6.57
CA TYR A 11 -13.32 9.15 5.16
C TYR A 11 -11.86 9.58 5.00
N ALA A 12 -11.43 10.56 5.79
CA ALA A 12 -10.06 11.06 5.73
C ALA A 12 -9.03 9.99 6.15
N ILE A 13 -9.33 9.21 7.18
CA ILE A 13 -8.41 8.15 7.64
C ILE A 13 -8.39 6.97 6.67
N GLY A 14 -9.51 6.62 6.03
CA GLY A 14 -9.54 5.60 4.99
C GLY A 14 -8.72 6.02 3.77
N LEU A 15 -8.86 7.27 3.32
CA LEU A 15 -8.06 7.82 2.23
C LEU A 15 -6.58 7.91 2.59
N ALA A 16 -6.25 8.32 3.82
CA ALA A 16 -4.88 8.30 4.31
C ALA A 16 -4.30 6.88 4.31
N GLY A 17 -5.08 5.88 4.75
CA GLY A 17 -4.73 4.46 4.67
C GLY A 17 -4.42 4.03 3.24
N LEU A 18 -5.27 4.37 2.29
CA LEU A 18 -5.09 4.04 0.88
C LEU A 18 -3.81 4.69 0.30
N ILE A 19 -3.59 5.97 0.56
CA ILE A 19 -2.43 6.70 0.03
C ILE A 19 -1.12 6.22 0.68
N CYS A 20 -1.10 6.10 2.02
CA CYS A 20 0.11 5.71 2.74
C CYS A 20 0.51 4.25 2.51
N ALA A 21 -0.47 3.39 2.20
CA ALA A 21 -0.21 1.98 1.93
C ALA A 21 0.34 1.71 0.52
N LEU A 22 0.31 2.69 -0.39
CA LEU A 22 0.84 2.50 -1.75
C LEU A 22 2.28 1.97 -1.79
N PRO A 23 3.25 2.57 -1.05
CA PRO A 23 4.61 2.09 -1.02
C PRO A 23 4.88 1.05 0.08
N LEU A 24 3.88 0.71 0.89
CA LEU A 24 4.05 -0.13 2.07
C LEU A 24 3.32 -1.46 1.90
N PHE A 25 3.84 -2.48 2.57
CA PHE A 25 3.07 -3.71 2.75
C PHE A 25 1.93 -3.48 3.74
N PHE A 26 0.85 -4.24 3.56
CA PHE A 26 -0.35 -4.13 4.39
C PHE A 26 -0.04 -4.11 5.89
N GLU A 27 0.77 -5.07 6.36
CA GLU A 27 1.12 -5.22 7.77
C GLU A 27 1.85 -3.99 8.31
N VAL A 28 2.81 -3.48 7.55
CA VAL A 28 3.59 -2.30 7.94
C VAL A 28 2.73 -1.05 7.96
N ALA A 29 1.90 -0.87 6.95
CA ALA A 29 0.97 0.26 6.87
C ALA A 29 -0.02 0.25 8.03
N VAL A 30 -0.55 -0.92 8.40
CA VAL A 30 -1.46 -1.07 9.55
C VAL A 30 -0.75 -0.70 10.84
N VAL A 31 0.42 -1.26 11.13
CA VAL A 31 1.18 -0.99 12.38
C VAL A 31 1.50 0.49 12.52
N LEU A 32 1.90 1.15 11.43
CA LEU A 32 2.21 2.58 11.47
C LEU A 32 0.96 3.46 11.63
N LEU A 33 -0.10 3.13 10.92
CA LEU A 33 -1.28 4.00 10.86
C LEU A 33 -2.30 3.74 11.97
N ILE A 34 -2.24 2.58 12.64
CA ILE A 34 -3.14 2.28 13.75
C ILE A 34 -2.93 3.27 14.91
N SER A 35 -1.70 3.69 15.17
CA SER A 35 -1.37 4.71 16.17
C SER A 35 -2.00 6.07 15.85
N VAL A 36 -2.11 6.41 14.56
CA VAL A 36 -2.82 7.61 14.10
C VAL A 36 -4.33 7.49 14.38
N ALA A 37 -4.91 6.30 14.17
CA ALA A 37 -6.32 6.03 14.48
C ALA A 37 -6.58 6.16 16.00
N PHE A 38 -5.68 5.63 16.84
CA PHE A 38 -5.78 5.77 18.30
C PHE A 38 -5.69 7.24 18.74
N SER A 39 -4.68 7.97 18.24
CA SER A 39 -4.54 9.40 18.55
C SER A 39 -5.76 10.20 18.12
N MET A 40 -6.30 9.93 16.91
CA MET A 40 -7.53 10.57 16.46
C MET A 40 -8.73 10.24 17.36
N ALA A 41 -8.91 8.98 17.73
CA ALA A 41 -10.03 8.56 18.59
C ALA A 41 -9.97 9.27 19.94
N ARG A 42 -8.79 9.39 20.56
CA ARG A 42 -8.57 10.12 21.83
C ARG A 42 -8.91 11.60 21.69
N HIS A 43 -8.42 12.27 20.65
CA HIS A 43 -8.63 13.71 20.48
C HIS A 43 -10.06 14.08 20.05
N THR A 44 -10.76 13.17 19.39
CA THR A 44 -12.10 13.45 18.84
C THR A 44 -13.23 12.84 19.67
N GLY A 45 -12.91 11.95 20.64
CA GLY A 45 -13.92 11.17 21.36
C GLY A 45 -14.74 10.23 20.45
N THR A 46 -14.25 9.97 19.23
CA THR A 46 -14.94 9.13 18.26
C THR A 46 -14.69 7.66 18.58
N ASN A 47 -15.74 6.82 18.46
CA ASN A 47 -15.59 5.36 18.59
C ASN A 47 -14.47 4.85 17.68
N LEU A 48 -13.52 4.12 18.27
CA LEU A 48 -12.33 3.61 17.58
C LEU A 48 -12.68 2.76 16.34
N VAL A 49 -13.77 2.01 16.38
CA VAL A 49 -14.28 1.19 15.27
C VAL A 49 -14.52 2.05 14.03
N LYS A 50 -15.05 3.26 14.19
CA LYS A 50 -15.30 4.22 13.10
C LYS A 50 -14.03 4.68 12.39
N LEU A 51 -12.88 4.56 13.00
CA LEU A 51 -11.60 4.99 12.45
C LEU A 51 -10.78 3.80 11.95
N VAL A 52 -10.78 2.70 12.70
CA VAL A 52 -9.97 1.52 12.39
C VAL A 52 -10.51 0.79 11.16
N ILE A 53 -11.83 0.59 11.04
CA ILE A 53 -12.40 -0.10 9.87
C ILE A 53 -12.10 0.64 8.56
N PRO A 54 -12.35 1.97 8.44
CA PRO A 54 -11.96 2.70 7.24
C PRO A 54 -10.45 2.69 6.96
N LEU A 55 -9.61 2.74 8.01
CA LEU A 55 -8.18 2.65 7.86
C LEU A 55 -7.79 1.32 7.22
N PHE A 56 -8.26 0.19 7.79
CA PHE A 56 -7.99 -1.15 7.27
C PHE A 56 -8.52 -1.33 5.84
N ALA A 57 -9.73 -0.83 5.56
CA ALA A 57 -10.30 -0.90 4.21
C ALA A 57 -9.45 -0.12 3.20
N GLY A 58 -8.94 1.06 3.57
CA GLY A 58 -8.04 1.84 2.72
C GLY A 58 -6.73 1.13 2.44
N VAL A 59 -6.08 0.61 3.49
CA VAL A 59 -4.82 -0.14 3.38
C VAL A 59 -5.02 -1.42 2.55
N ALA A 60 -6.09 -2.18 2.81
CA ALA A 60 -6.41 -3.41 2.09
C ALA A 60 -6.72 -3.14 0.60
N ALA A 61 -7.47 -2.08 0.30
CA ALA A 61 -7.76 -1.68 -1.07
C ALA A 61 -6.48 -1.31 -1.84
N ALA A 62 -5.55 -0.57 -1.20
CA ALA A 62 -4.26 -0.28 -1.82
C ALA A 62 -3.46 -1.55 -2.09
N ALA A 63 -3.32 -2.43 -1.10
CA ALA A 63 -2.55 -3.67 -1.21
C ALA A 63 -3.13 -4.66 -2.24
N ALA A 64 -4.47 -4.69 -2.40
CA ALA A 64 -5.16 -5.62 -3.29
C ALA A 64 -5.25 -5.13 -4.74
N PHE A 65 -5.41 -3.82 -4.97
CA PHE A 65 -5.74 -3.29 -6.29
C PHE A 65 -4.68 -2.38 -6.90
N LEU A 66 -3.77 -1.81 -6.08
CA LEU A 66 -2.87 -0.77 -6.57
C LEU A 66 -1.43 -1.27 -6.69
N LEU A 67 -0.79 -0.87 -7.79
CA LEU A 67 0.65 -0.98 -7.94
C LEU A 67 1.32 0.13 -7.10
N PRO A 68 2.47 -0.17 -6.51
CA PRO A 68 3.36 -1.29 -6.73
C PRO A 68 3.17 -2.46 -5.74
N GLY A 69 1.97 -2.71 -5.24
CA GLY A 69 1.70 -3.83 -4.35
C GLY A 69 2.13 -5.19 -4.95
N PRO A 70 2.62 -6.14 -4.13
CA PRO A 70 3.18 -7.40 -4.64
C PRO A 70 2.13 -8.27 -5.34
N ALA A 71 0.90 -8.32 -4.84
CA ALA A 71 -0.15 -9.15 -5.42
C ALA A 71 -0.62 -8.62 -6.80
N PRO A 72 -1.00 -7.33 -6.95
CA PRO A 72 -1.31 -6.76 -8.26
C PRO A 72 -0.17 -6.87 -9.25
N MET A 73 1.07 -6.77 -8.76
CA MET A 73 2.26 -6.83 -9.59
C MET A 73 2.51 -8.22 -10.16
N LEU A 74 2.35 -9.27 -9.33
CA LEU A 74 2.42 -10.66 -9.79
C LEU A 74 1.33 -10.95 -10.81
N LEU A 75 0.12 -10.49 -10.57
CA LEU A 75 -1.00 -10.66 -11.50
C LEU A 75 -0.72 -9.97 -12.83
N ALA A 76 -0.28 -8.71 -12.81
CA ALA A 76 0.07 -7.95 -13.99
C ALA A 76 1.16 -8.64 -14.82
N SER A 77 2.20 -9.15 -14.16
CA SER A 77 3.31 -9.84 -14.84
C SER A 77 2.87 -11.16 -15.49
N GLN A 78 2.00 -11.92 -14.83
CA GLN A 78 1.50 -13.19 -15.37
C GLN A 78 0.51 -13.01 -16.52
N MET A 79 -0.29 -11.93 -16.46
CA MET A 79 -1.27 -11.61 -17.52
C MET A 79 -0.68 -10.74 -18.63
N HIS A 80 0.60 -10.37 -18.55
CA HIS A 80 1.25 -9.41 -19.46
C HIS A 80 0.46 -8.09 -19.57
N ALA A 81 -0.18 -7.67 -18.49
CA ALA A 81 -1.01 -6.48 -18.45
C ALA A 81 -0.16 -5.20 -18.40
N ASP A 82 -0.64 -4.15 -19.04
CA ASP A 82 -0.01 -2.83 -18.98
C ASP A 82 -0.17 -2.24 -17.57
N PHE A 83 0.95 -1.88 -16.94
CA PHE A 83 0.97 -1.37 -15.57
C PHE A 83 0.22 -0.04 -15.43
N GLY A 84 0.23 0.81 -16.47
CA GLY A 84 -0.49 2.09 -16.43
C GLY A 84 -2.00 1.89 -16.41
N TRP A 85 -2.52 1.00 -17.25
CA TRP A 85 -3.93 0.63 -17.23
C TRP A 85 -4.33 -0.05 -15.91
N MET A 86 -3.47 -0.90 -15.36
CA MET A 86 -3.72 -1.52 -14.06
C MET A 86 -3.82 -0.52 -12.93
N ILE A 87 -3.02 0.55 -12.93
CA ILE A 87 -3.14 1.62 -11.93
C ILE A 87 -4.50 2.32 -12.05
N LEU A 88 -4.93 2.66 -13.27
CA LEU A 88 -6.19 3.36 -13.49
C LEU A 88 -7.40 2.51 -13.09
N ILE A 89 -7.46 1.27 -13.57
CA ILE A 89 -8.56 0.33 -13.25
C ILE A 89 -8.52 -0.02 -11.76
N GLY A 90 -7.32 -0.27 -11.21
CA GLY A 90 -7.14 -0.53 -9.80
C GLY A 90 -7.64 0.61 -8.92
N LEU A 91 -7.38 1.87 -9.30
CA LEU A 91 -7.86 3.05 -8.58
C LEU A 91 -9.40 3.15 -8.65
N CYS A 92 -9.97 2.88 -9.83
CA CYS A 92 -11.42 2.83 -10.01
C CYS A 92 -12.11 1.76 -9.17
N ALA A 93 -11.43 0.65 -8.87
CA ALA A 93 -11.92 -0.41 -7.99
C ALA A 93 -11.64 -0.10 -6.49
N ALA A 94 -10.43 0.38 -6.19
CA ALA A 94 -9.97 0.62 -4.82
C ALA A 94 -10.80 1.71 -4.10
N ILE A 95 -11.13 2.82 -4.79
CA ILE A 95 -11.84 3.94 -4.16
C ILE A 95 -13.27 3.54 -3.74
N PRO A 96 -14.12 2.98 -4.63
CA PRO A 96 -15.44 2.51 -4.21
C PRO A 96 -15.38 1.39 -3.19
N GLY A 97 -14.46 0.43 -3.37
CA GLY A 97 -14.24 -0.66 -2.42
C GLY A 97 -13.89 -0.15 -1.02
N MET A 98 -12.94 0.80 -0.92
CA MET A 98 -12.59 1.47 0.33
C MET A 98 -13.80 2.18 0.95
N ILE A 99 -14.60 2.92 0.16
CA ILE A 99 -15.74 3.68 0.67
C ILE A 99 -16.81 2.75 1.24
N ILE A 100 -17.11 1.67 0.54
CA ILE A 100 -18.14 0.71 0.96
C ILE A 100 -17.68 -0.08 2.18
N ALA A 101 -16.52 -0.73 2.10
CA ALA A 101 -15.99 -1.58 3.16
C ALA A 101 -15.45 -0.78 4.36
N GLY A 102 -15.07 0.48 4.17
CA GLY A 102 -14.51 1.34 5.19
C GLY A 102 -15.55 2.23 5.86
N PRO A 103 -15.71 3.47 5.39
CA PRO A 103 -16.57 4.46 6.04
C PRO A 103 -18.02 4.03 6.20
N LEU A 104 -18.64 3.41 5.19
CA LEU A 104 -20.03 2.99 5.27
C LEU A 104 -20.20 1.83 6.24
N TRP A 105 -19.41 0.78 6.09
CA TRP A 105 -19.44 -0.39 6.96
C TRP A 105 -19.00 -0.05 8.38
N GLY A 106 -17.92 0.73 8.55
CA GLY A 106 -17.43 1.16 9.85
C GLY A 106 -18.46 2.00 10.62
N ASN A 107 -19.21 2.88 9.92
CA ASN A 107 -20.28 3.65 10.53
C ASN A 107 -21.48 2.75 10.95
N PHE A 108 -21.75 1.71 10.18
CA PHE A 108 -22.80 0.74 10.51
C PHE A 108 -22.42 -0.08 11.75
N ILE A 109 -21.23 -0.71 11.75
CA ILE A 109 -20.77 -1.58 12.84
C ILE A 109 -20.54 -0.81 14.14
N SER A 110 -20.06 0.44 14.07
CA SER A 110 -19.83 1.27 15.26
C SER A 110 -21.07 1.58 16.09
N ARG A 111 -22.27 1.27 15.57
CA ARG A 111 -23.53 1.39 16.31
C ARG A 111 -23.74 0.19 17.25
N TYR A 112 -23.10 -0.92 16.98
CA TYR A 112 -23.26 -2.19 17.70
C TYR A 112 -22.02 -2.54 18.54
N VAL A 113 -20.87 -2.00 18.18
CA VAL A 113 -19.58 -2.32 18.82
C VAL A 113 -18.88 -1.03 19.23
N GLU A 114 -18.55 -0.94 20.53
CA GLU A 114 -17.67 0.09 21.07
C GLU A 114 -16.35 -0.55 21.47
N LEU A 115 -15.26 -0.06 20.87
CA LEU A 115 -13.92 -0.41 21.28
C LEU A 115 -13.32 0.73 22.11
N HIS A 116 -12.93 0.40 23.34
CA HIS A 116 -12.18 1.30 24.19
C HIS A 116 -10.69 1.22 23.80
N ILE A 117 -10.04 2.37 23.81
CA ILE A 117 -8.61 2.43 23.57
C ILE A 117 -7.91 1.87 24.82
N PRO A 118 -7.02 0.87 24.69
CA PRO A 118 -6.24 0.40 25.82
C PRO A 118 -5.43 1.54 26.44
N ASP A 119 -5.43 1.64 27.76
CA ASP A 119 -4.74 2.71 28.49
C ASP A 119 -3.22 2.63 28.36
N ASP A 120 -2.69 1.43 28.10
CA ASP A 120 -1.25 1.15 27.97
C ASP A 120 -0.63 1.57 26.63
N ILE A 121 -1.43 2.06 25.67
CA ILE A 121 -0.87 2.51 24.40
C ILE A 121 -0.26 3.89 24.59
N THR A 122 1.04 3.90 24.86
CA THR A 122 1.88 5.10 24.84
C THR A 122 1.85 5.69 23.43
N GLU A 123 1.57 6.98 23.30
CA GLU A 123 1.72 7.67 22.02
C GLU A 123 3.15 7.45 21.51
N PRO A 124 3.33 7.13 20.22
CA PRO A 124 4.67 7.07 19.67
C PRO A 124 5.36 8.39 19.97
N HIS A 125 6.42 8.35 20.74
CA HIS A 125 7.27 9.52 20.94
C HIS A 125 7.80 9.91 19.56
N LEU A 126 7.12 10.86 18.94
CA LEU A 126 7.66 11.57 17.78
C LEU A 126 8.92 12.24 18.31
N GLY A 127 10.08 11.62 18.00
CA GLY A 127 11.38 12.14 18.47
C GLY A 127 11.48 13.64 18.20
N GLU A 128 12.24 14.36 19.01
CA GLU A 128 12.43 15.80 18.98
C GLU A 128 13.06 16.34 17.65
N GLY A 129 13.08 15.54 16.59
CA GLY A 129 13.57 15.91 15.26
C GLY A 129 12.58 16.83 14.51
N LYS A 130 13.10 17.69 13.66
CA LYS A 130 12.29 18.53 12.75
C LYS A 130 11.46 17.61 11.86
N MET A 131 10.14 17.66 12.00
CA MET A 131 9.25 16.91 11.11
C MET A 131 9.48 17.33 9.65
N PRO A 132 9.53 16.35 8.73
CA PRO A 132 9.61 16.65 7.31
C PRO A 132 8.38 17.44 6.87
N SER A 133 8.54 18.29 5.85
CA SER A 133 7.41 19.02 5.31
C SER A 133 6.40 18.04 4.68
N PHE A 134 5.11 18.34 4.82
CA PHE A 134 4.04 17.53 4.23
C PHE A 134 4.26 17.30 2.73
N GLY A 135 4.67 18.35 2.00
CA GLY A 135 4.95 18.25 0.56
C GLY A 135 6.06 17.25 0.24
N PHE A 136 7.13 17.23 1.03
CA PHE A 136 8.23 16.27 0.84
C PHE A 136 7.79 14.83 1.13
N SER A 137 7.05 14.62 2.21
CA SER A 137 6.51 13.29 2.54
C SER A 137 5.56 12.78 1.47
N LEU A 138 4.67 13.65 0.98
CA LEU A 138 3.74 13.31 -0.09
C LEU A 138 4.48 13.01 -1.40
N SER A 139 5.53 13.79 -1.73
CA SER A 139 6.33 13.54 -2.93
C SER A 139 7.05 12.19 -2.89
N LEU A 140 7.51 11.74 -1.73
CA LEU A 140 8.11 10.41 -1.56
C LEU A 140 7.10 9.28 -1.79
N ILE A 141 5.88 9.44 -1.30
CA ILE A 141 4.80 8.45 -1.48
C ILE A 141 4.39 8.35 -2.95
N LEU A 142 4.30 9.49 -3.63
CA LEU A 142 3.90 9.56 -5.04
C LEU A 142 5.02 9.22 -6.02
N LEU A 143 6.28 9.29 -5.60
CA LEU A 143 7.44 9.09 -6.47
C LEU A 143 7.39 7.77 -7.25
N PRO A 144 7.12 6.60 -6.65
CA PRO A 144 7.00 5.35 -7.40
C PRO A 144 5.91 5.40 -8.47
N LEU A 145 4.75 5.98 -8.14
CA LEU A 145 3.64 6.09 -9.08
C LEU A 145 3.99 7.00 -10.26
N VAL A 146 4.66 8.10 -9.99
CA VAL A 146 5.13 9.03 -11.04
C VAL A 146 6.13 8.35 -11.95
N LEU A 147 7.09 7.59 -11.42
CA LEU A 147 8.08 6.88 -12.22
C LEU A 147 7.44 5.81 -13.11
N VAL A 148 6.50 5.02 -12.57
CA VAL A 148 5.74 4.03 -13.36
C VAL A 148 4.88 4.71 -14.42
N GLY A 149 4.22 5.82 -14.06
CA GLY A 149 3.42 6.61 -15.01
C GLY A 149 4.27 7.21 -16.14
N LEU A 150 5.46 7.72 -15.82
CA LEU A 150 6.40 8.24 -16.82
C LEU A 150 6.84 7.16 -17.80
N LYS A 151 7.12 5.92 -17.34
CA LYS A 151 7.40 4.78 -18.23
C LYS A 151 6.24 4.57 -19.21
N THR A 152 5.01 4.53 -18.70
CA THR A 152 3.81 4.29 -19.52
C THR A 152 3.62 5.38 -20.58
N ILE A 153 3.87 6.65 -20.21
CA ILE A 153 3.80 7.78 -21.14
C ILE A 153 4.95 7.70 -22.16
N ALA A 154 6.18 7.46 -21.69
CA ALA A 154 7.36 7.38 -22.55
C ALA A 154 7.24 6.29 -23.62
N ALA A 155 6.62 5.16 -23.28
CA ALA A 155 6.37 4.06 -24.23
C ALA A 155 5.52 4.46 -25.45
N ARG A 156 4.80 5.59 -25.38
CA ARG A 156 4.02 6.14 -26.51
C ARG A 156 4.83 7.03 -27.44
N PHE A 157 5.90 7.65 -26.94
CA PHE A 157 6.65 8.68 -27.66
C PHE A 157 8.08 8.26 -28.00
N VAL A 158 8.63 7.29 -27.28
CA VAL A 158 10.01 6.83 -27.45
C VAL A 158 10.03 5.52 -28.23
N PRO A 159 10.82 5.42 -29.32
CA PRO A 159 10.91 4.19 -30.12
C PRO A 159 11.43 3.01 -29.27
N VAL A 160 10.76 1.87 -29.38
CA VAL A 160 11.16 0.60 -28.75
C VAL A 160 12.55 0.21 -29.26
N GLY A 161 13.46 -0.17 -28.33
CA GLY A 161 14.84 -0.54 -28.66
C GLY A 161 15.82 0.63 -28.71
N SER A 162 15.38 1.86 -28.40
CA SER A 162 16.31 2.98 -28.17
C SER A 162 16.85 2.93 -26.74
N SER A 163 18.10 3.39 -26.55
CA SER A 163 18.68 3.49 -25.20
C SER A 163 17.82 4.32 -24.23
N ALA A 164 17.13 5.33 -24.74
CA ALA A 164 16.19 6.11 -23.94
C ALA A 164 15.01 5.25 -23.46
N TYR A 165 14.45 4.40 -24.31
CA TYR A 165 13.36 3.48 -23.95
C TYR A 165 13.80 2.51 -22.85
N GLU A 166 14.98 1.92 -22.97
CA GLU A 166 15.53 0.99 -21.97
C GLU A 166 15.71 1.67 -20.59
N TRP A 167 16.16 2.94 -20.58
CA TRP A 167 16.27 3.71 -19.35
C TRP A 167 14.90 4.00 -18.70
N PHE A 168 13.90 4.39 -19.49
CA PHE A 168 12.55 4.59 -18.97
C PHE A 168 11.94 3.28 -18.46
N GLU A 169 12.20 2.17 -19.17
CA GLU A 169 11.74 0.86 -18.74
C GLU A 169 12.37 0.43 -17.42
N PHE A 170 13.67 0.62 -17.26
CA PHE A 170 14.39 0.29 -16.04
C PHE A 170 13.96 1.16 -14.85
N ILE A 171 13.94 2.49 -15.00
CA ILE A 171 13.61 3.41 -13.89
C ILE A 171 12.12 3.33 -13.54
N GLY A 172 11.26 3.17 -14.52
CA GLY A 172 9.82 3.03 -14.33
C GLY A 172 9.36 1.60 -14.02
N HIS A 173 10.30 0.66 -13.88
CA HIS A 173 9.95 -0.66 -13.37
C HIS A 173 9.56 -0.52 -11.89
N PRO A 174 8.41 -1.08 -11.44
CA PRO A 174 7.92 -0.85 -10.09
C PRO A 174 8.92 -1.15 -8.98
N PHE A 175 9.72 -2.20 -9.10
CA PHE A 175 10.78 -2.50 -8.10
C PHE A 175 11.86 -1.44 -8.05
N THR A 176 12.31 -0.95 -9.21
CA THR A 176 13.30 0.14 -9.30
C THR A 176 12.73 1.43 -8.76
N ALA A 177 11.47 1.73 -9.07
CA ALA A 177 10.77 2.92 -8.61
C ALA A 177 10.66 2.96 -7.07
N ILE A 178 10.33 1.81 -6.44
CA ILE A 178 10.30 1.70 -4.97
C ILE A 178 11.72 1.82 -4.39
N LEU A 179 12.71 1.18 -4.99
CA LEU A 179 14.09 1.28 -4.53
C LEU A 179 14.60 2.72 -4.57
N VAL A 180 14.33 3.44 -5.67
CA VAL A 180 14.67 4.86 -5.80
C VAL A 180 13.97 5.69 -4.71
N ALA A 181 12.67 5.48 -4.49
CA ALA A 181 11.94 6.18 -3.44
C ALA A 181 12.52 5.89 -2.04
N CYS A 182 12.92 4.65 -1.77
CA CYS A 182 13.55 4.26 -0.51
C CYS A 182 14.89 4.97 -0.31
N LEU A 183 15.75 5.01 -1.34
CA LEU A 183 17.04 5.72 -1.27
C LEU A 183 16.87 7.23 -1.08
N VAL A 184 15.90 7.84 -1.78
CA VAL A 184 15.57 9.27 -1.60
C VAL A 184 15.02 9.53 -0.20
N ALA A 185 14.22 8.61 0.36
CA ALA A 185 13.72 8.70 1.72
C ALA A 185 14.86 8.63 2.75
N ILE A 186 15.76 7.66 2.62
CA ILE A 186 16.93 7.51 3.51
C ILE A 186 17.78 8.79 3.47
N TYR A 187 18.07 9.29 2.27
CA TYR A 187 18.85 10.51 2.13
C TYR A 187 18.13 11.73 2.71
N GLY A 188 16.89 11.96 2.31
CA GLY A 188 16.15 13.18 2.65
C GLY A 188 15.60 13.22 4.07
N LEU A 189 15.16 12.06 4.61
CA LEU A 189 14.58 11.99 5.95
C LEU A 189 15.60 11.67 7.03
N ALA A 190 16.65 10.91 6.70
CA ALA A 190 17.63 10.50 7.68
C ALA A 190 18.94 11.30 7.57
N MET A 191 19.67 11.14 6.46
CA MET A 191 21.03 11.71 6.35
C MET A 191 21.03 13.25 6.34
N ARG A 192 20.12 13.86 5.58
CA ARG A 192 20.02 15.34 5.50
C ARG A 192 19.57 15.97 6.82
N GLN A 193 18.88 15.24 7.67
CA GLN A 193 18.46 15.70 8.99
C GLN A 193 19.50 15.39 10.09
N GLY A 194 20.66 14.83 9.73
CA GLY A 194 21.75 14.57 10.66
C GLY A 194 21.58 13.31 11.51
N MET A 195 20.74 12.37 11.07
CA MET A 195 20.56 11.09 11.77
C MET A 195 21.88 10.29 11.70
N PRO A 196 22.39 9.77 12.83
CA PRO A 196 23.60 8.95 12.85
C PRO A 196 23.42 7.67 12.02
N LYS A 197 24.50 7.25 11.35
CA LYS A 197 24.48 6.07 10.46
C LYS A 197 23.99 4.80 11.17
N ASP A 198 24.40 4.62 12.42
CA ASP A 198 24.01 3.44 13.22
C ASP A 198 22.47 3.39 13.39
N ARG A 199 21.82 4.52 13.59
CA ARG A 199 20.36 4.60 13.69
C ARG A 199 19.69 4.31 12.35
N VAL A 200 20.26 4.76 11.24
CA VAL A 200 19.78 4.41 9.89
C VAL A 200 19.89 2.91 9.65
N MET A 201 21.02 2.31 10.01
CA MET A 201 21.24 0.85 9.89
C MET A 201 20.25 0.07 10.77
N GLU A 202 20.00 0.50 11.99
CA GLU A 202 19.00 -0.10 12.89
C GLU A 202 17.59 -0.08 12.25
N ILE A 203 17.16 1.06 11.72
CA ILE A 203 15.85 1.21 11.05
C ILE A 203 15.77 0.30 9.82
N CYS A 204 16.80 0.27 8.98
CA CYS A 204 16.86 -0.61 7.81
C CYS A 204 16.85 -2.09 8.22
N GLY A 205 17.57 -2.45 9.28
CA GLY A 205 17.59 -3.82 9.83
C GLY A 205 16.22 -4.24 10.36
N ALA A 206 15.54 -3.37 11.10
CA ALA A 206 14.19 -3.63 11.59
C ALA A 206 13.17 -3.83 10.47
N ALA A 207 13.36 -3.15 9.33
CA ALA A 207 12.50 -3.31 8.14
C ALA A 207 12.66 -4.68 7.45
N LEU A 208 13.77 -5.38 7.65
CA LEU A 208 14.00 -6.71 7.07
C LEU A 208 13.21 -7.81 7.79
N GLN A 209 12.86 -7.62 9.04
CA GLN A 209 12.13 -8.62 9.82
C GLN A 209 10.75 -8.96 9.24
N PRO A 210 9.84 -8.00 8.94
CA PRO A 210 8.59 -8.30 8.25
C PRO A 210 8.80 -8.82 6.82
N ALA A 211 9.86 -8.41 6.13
CA ALA A 211 10.17 -8.90 4.79
C ALA A 211 10.42 -10.41 4.76
N GLY A 212 11.04 -10.98 5.80
CA GLY A 212 11.26 -12.42 5.91
C GLY A 212 9.95 -13.22 5.95
N ILE A 213 8.95 -12.76 6.71
CA ILE A 213 7.63 -13.39 6.78
C ILE A 213 6.92 -13.31 5.41
N ILE A 214 6.99 -12.16 4.75
CA ILE A 214 6.38 -11.96 3.43
C ILE A 214 7.00 -12.90 2.39
N LEU A 215 8.34 -13.02 2.37
CA LEU A 215 9.04 -13.95 1.48
C LEU A 215 8.62 -15.41 1.74
N LEU A 216 8.47 -15.79 3.01
CA LEU A 216 8.00 -17.13 3.37
C LEU A 216 6.58 -17.39 2.86
N VAL A 217 5.66 -16.43 3.05
CA VAL A 217 4.26 -16.53 2.60
C VAL A 217 4.18 -16.61 1.07
N ILE A 218 4.92 -15.75 0.35
CA ILE A 218 4.98 -15.78 -1.11
C ILE A 218 5.56 -17.11 -1.61
N GLY A 219 6.65 -17.59 -0.99
CA GLY A 219 7.26 -18.87 -1.31
C GLY A 219 6.31 -20.04 -1.08
N ALA A 220 5.65 -20.09 0.07
CA ALA A 220 4.65 -21.11 0.39
C ALA A 220 3.47 -21.08 -0.60
N GLY A 221 2.98 -19.87 -0.94
CA GLY A 221 1.95 -19.69 -1.97
C GLY A 221 2.38 -20.19 -3.34
N GLY A 222 3.64 -19.97 -3.71
CA GLY A 222 4.23 -20.49 -4.95
C GLY A 222 4.27 -22.02 -5.00
N VAL A 223 4.69 -22.65 -3.90
CA VAL A 223 4.69 -24.12 -3.75
C VAL A 223 3.24 -24.66 -3.83
N PHE A 224 2.32 -24.04 -3.12
CA PHE A 224 0.90 -24.44 -3.16
C PHE A 224 0.31 -24.34 -4.56
N LYS A 225 0.60 -23.24 -5.29
CA LYS A 225 0.22 -23.10 -6.70
C LYS A 225 0.77 -24.24 -7.53
N GLN A 226 2.06 -24.59 -7.36
CA GLN A 226 2.69 -25.66 -8.13
C GLN A 226 2.03 -27.01 -7.85
N VAL A 227 1.70 -27.32 -6.58
CA VAL A 227 0.98 -28.52 -6.21
C VAL A 227 -0.39 -28.58 -6.90
N LEU A 228 -1.13 -27.46 -6.95
CA LEU A 228 -2.42 -27.41 -7.65
C LEU A 228 -2.29 -27.63 -9.16
N VAL A 229 -1.22 -27.10 -9.77
CA VAL A 229 -0.95 -27.33 -11.20
C VAL A 229 -0.59 -28.78 -11.45
N ASP A 230 0.32 -29.36 -10.67
CA ASP A 230 0.79 -30.75 -10.85
C ASP A 230 -0.29 -31.79 -10.53
N SER A 231 -1.22 -31.47 -9.62
CA SER A 231 -2.36 -32.34 -9.29
C SER A 231 -3.47 -32.33 -10.35
N GLY A 232 -3.39 -31.47 -11.38
CA GLY A 232 -4.40 -31.37 -12.44
C GLY A 232 -5.73 -30.70 -11.99
N VAL A 233 -5.79 -30.16 -10.77
CA VAL A 233 -6.99 -29.47 -10.26
C VAL A 233 -7.33 -28.21 -11.09
N GLY A 234 -6.32 -27.50 -11.58
CA GLY A 234 -6.51 -26.30 -12.41
C GLY A 234 -7.28 -26.59 -13.71
N PRO A 235 -6.80 -27.51 -14.58
CA PRO A 235 -7.54 -27.95 -15.75
C PRO A 235 -8.95 -28.50 -15.45
N ALA A 236 -9.09 -29.33 -14.42
CA ALA A 236 -10.39 -29.91 -14.04
C ALA A 236 -11.42 -28.84 -13.62
N LEU A 237 -10.98 -27.80 -12.90
CA LEU A 237 -11.82 -26.64 -12.57
C LEU A 237 -12.18 -25.82 -13.82
N GLY A 238 -11.22 -25.63 -14.73
CA GLY A 238 -11.45 -24.93 -16.00
C GLY A 238 -12.52 -25.64 -16.85
N GLU A 239 -12.43 -26.97 -17.00
CA GLU A 239 -13.44 -27.77 -17.70
C GLU A 239 -14.82 -27.71 -17.01
N ALA A 240 -14.86 -27.77 -15.68
CA ALA A 240 -16.11 -27.66 -14.93
C ALA A 240 -16.76 -26.26 -15.14
N LEU A 241 -15.98 -25.17 -15.12
CA LEU A 241 -16.50 -23.82 -15.31
C LEU A 241 -16.98 -23.58 -16.73
N THR A 242 -16.25 -24.05 -17.74
CA THR A 242 -16.69 -23.99 -19.15
C THR A 242 -17.93 -24.83 -19.41
N GLY A 243 -18.05 -25.99 -18.76
CA GLY A 243 -19.27 -26.82 -18.79
C GLY A 243 -20.49 -26.17 -18.17
N MET A 244 -20.28 -25.19 -17.26
CA MET A 244 -21.36 -24.36 -16.66
C MET A 244 -21.69 -23.10 -17.48
N GLY A 245 -21.07 -22.90 -18.66
CA GLY A 245 -21.29 -21.71 -19.51
C GLY A 245 -20.67 -20.43 -18.96
N LEU A 246 -19.74 -20.53 -18.03
CA LEU A 246 -18.96 -19.39 -17.53
C LEU A 246 -17.73 -19.19 -18.42
N PRO A 247 -17.41 -17.94 -18.82
CA PRO A 247 -16.24 -17.63 -19.65
C PRO A 247 -14.91 -17.87 -18.93
#